data_1db3e63984a6acddc22d441212d34718
#
_entry.id   1db3e63984a6acddc22d441212d34718
#
_cell.length_a   1.000
_cell.length_b   1.000
_cell.length_c   1.000
_cell.angle_alpha   90.00
_cell.angle_beta   90.00
_cell.angle_gamma   90.00
#
_symmetry.space_group_name_H-M   'P 1'
#
loop_
_entity.id
_entity.type
_entity.pdbx_description
1 polymer ?
#
loop_
_entity_poly.entity_id
_entity_poly.type
_entity_poly.pdbx_seq_one_letter_code
_entity_poly.pdbx_strand_id
1 'polypeptide(L)'
;EDAFRRSGIPYNIIGGVRFYERKEIKDLIGYLNLILNPKDTISLRRVVNFPPRGIGLKTVDKCVIEAERRSVEMIEVLNSPENMGIRGKQADALDTFYNVIKKYNDLMPKLNAGELVRTLIEETGIKKYYQDSTSPEESERYENVLEFIKSVDDFMKRNPDGGLSQFIEEVSLLTDLDQWNDQNNRVTMMTVHSSKGLEFPVVFLTGL
;
A
#
# COMPACT_ATOMS: atom_id res chain seq x y z
N GLU A 1 0.07 3.71 17.47
CA GLU A 1 -0.67 2.58 16.88
C GLU A 1 0.24 1.39 16.65
N ASP A 2 1.26 1.54 15.84
CA ASP A 2 2.23 0.49 15.52
C ASP A 2 2.94 -0.10 16.76
N ALA A 3 3.27 0.72 17.75
CA ALA A 3 3.87 0.27 19.02
C ALA A 3 2.94 -0.67 19.81
N PHE A 4 1.65 -0.38 19.92
CA PHE A 4 0.70 -1.27 20.58
C PHE A 4 0.57 -2.60 19.87
N ARG A 5 0.52 -2.57 18.55
CA ARG A 5 0.44 -3.73 17.69
C ARG A 5 1.63 -4.66 17.88
N ARG A 6 2.85 -4.09 17.84
CA ARG A 6 4.10 -4.85 18.05
C ARG A 6 4.22 -5.42 19.47
N SER A 7 3.64 -4.73 20.45
CA SER A 7 3.63 -5.19 21.84
C SER A 7 2.50 -6.16 22.13
N GLY A 8 1.68 -6.52 21.14
CA GLY A 8 0.51 -7.40 21.34
C GLY A 8 -0.55 -6.78 22.28
N ILE A 9 -0.57 -5.46 22.42
CA ILE A 9 -1.55 -4.76 23.25
C ILE A 9 -2.80 -4.50 22.42
N PRO A 10 -3.95 -5.08 22.77
CA PRO A 10 -5.20 -4.83 22.06
C PRO A 10 -5.58 -3.36 22.11
N TYR A 11 -5.96 -2.78 20.99
CA TYR A 11 -6.40 -1.39 20.92
C TYR A 11 -7.59 -1.22 20.01
N ASN A 12 -8.30 -0.10 20.16
CA ASN A 12 -9.38 0.33 19.28
C ASN A 12 -9.18 1.80 18.89
N ILE A 13 -9.45 2.14 17.62
CA ILE A 13 -9.39 3.51 17.12
C ILE A 13 -10.82 4.00 16.91
N ILE A 14 -11.17 5.09 17.59
CA ILE A 14 -12.48 5.75 17.42
C ILE A 14 -12.31 6.97 16.54
N GLY A 15 -13.02 6.99 15.41
CA GLY A 15 -13.06 8.14 14.50
C GLY A 15 -11.87 8.25 13.55
N GLY A 16 -10.98 7.24 13.49
CA GLY A 16 -9.85 7.19 12.55
C GLY A 16 -9.87 5.93 11.67
N VAL A 17 -9.18 6.02 10.54
CA VAL A 17 -8.90 4.86 9.68
C VAL A 17 -7.66 4.15 10.21
N ARG A 18 -7.72 2.84 10.38
CA ARG A 18 -6.58 2.02 10.83
C ARG A 18 -5.40 2.19 9.87
N PHE A 19 -4.17 2.10 10.38
CA PHE A 19 -2.97 2.39 9.59
C PHE A 19 -2.93 1.67 8.23
N TYR A 20 -3.09 0.34 8.24
CA TYR A 20 -3.07 -0.44 7.00
C TYR A 20 -4.34 -0.31 6.14
N GLU A 21 -5.39 0.33 6.66
CA GLU A 21 -6.60 0.64 5.90
C GLU A 21 -6.53 2.02 5.22
N ARG A 22 -5.56 2.87 5.57
CA ARG A 22 -5.35 4.18 4.95
C ARG A 22 -5.09 4.01 3.46
N LYS A 23 -5.62 4.94 2.66
CA LYS A 23 -5.58 4.85 1.19
C LYS A 23 -4.16 4.68 0.66
N GLU A 24 -3.24 5.55 1.08
CA GLU A 24 -1.84 5.57 0.66
C GLU A 24 -1.10 4.28 1.02
N ILE A 25 -1.43 3.70 2.17
CA ILE A 25 -0.85 2.43 2.64
C ILE A 25 -1.40 1.26 1.84
N LYS A 26 -2.71 1.24 1.58
CA LYS A 26 -3.32 0.25 0.67
C LYS A 26 -2.77 0.35 -0.76
N ASP A 27 -2.41 1.55 -1.21
CA ASP A 27 -1.79 1.74 -2.52
C ASP A 27 -0.37 1.15 -2.54
N LEU A 28 0.43 1.34 -1.48
CA LEU A 28 1.75 0.70 -1.33
C LEU A 28 1.63 -0.83 -1.26
N ILE A 29 0.74 -1.34 -0.41
CA ILE A 29 0.48 -2.80 -0.29
C ILE A 29 0.00 -3.36 -1.63
N GLY A 30 -0.82 -2.63 -2.38
CA GLY A 30 -1.26 -3.02 -3.72
C GLY A 30 -0.09 -3.22 -4.69
N TYR A 31 0.91 -2.34 -4.67
CA TYR A 31 2.14 -2.55 -5.45
C TYR A 31 2.88 -3.82 -5.02
N LEU A 32 3.05 -4.02 -3.71
CA LEU A 32 3.78 -5.17 -3.18
C LEU A 32 3.07 -6.49 -3.48
N ASN A 33 1.74 -6.51 -3.35
CA ASN A 33 0.92 -7.68 -3.73
C ASN A 33 1.03 -7.99 -5.22
N LEU A 34 1.01 -6.96 -6.08
CA LEU A 34 1.14 -7.15 -7.52
C LEU A 34 2.55 -7.66 -7.90
N ILE A 35 3.59 -7.26 -7.19
CA ILE A 35 4.95 -7.78 -7.38
C ILE A 35 5.03 -9.25 -6.94
N LEU A 36 4.40 -9.62 -5.81
CA LEU A 36 4.32 -11.00 -5.35
C LEU A 36 3.49 -11.88 -6.28
N ASN A 37 2.39 -11.35 -6.77
CA ASN A 37 1.45 -12.05 -7.64
C ASN A 37 0.99 -11.15 -8.80
N PRO A 38 1.66 -11.20 -9.96
CA PRO A 38 1.27 -10.42 -11.14
C PRO A 38 -0.14 -10.71 -11.67
N LYS A 39 -0.79 -11.78 -11.19
CA LYS A 39 -2.17 -12.13 -11.53
C LYS A 39 -3.22 -11.40 -10.68
N ASP A 40 -2.80 -10.67 -9.65
CA ASP A 40 -3.70 -9.90 -8.78
C ASP A 40 -4.30 -8.70 -9.51
N THR A 41 -5.42 -8.93 -10.17
CA THR A 41 -6.16 -7.91 -10.93
C THR A 41 -6.71 -6.80 -10.02
N ILE A 42 -7.02 -7.09 -8.76
CA ILE A 42 -7.52 -6.09 -7.79
C ILE A 42 -6.43 -5.08 -7.48
N SER A 43 -5.26 -5.57 -7.09
CA SER A 43 -4.08 -4.72 -6.84
C SER A 43 -3.66 -3.98 -8.11
N LEU A 44 -3.65 -4.64 -9.27
CA LEU A 44 -3.32 -3.98 -10.54
C LEU A 44 -4.24 -2.80 -10.84
N ARG A 45 -5.56 -3.00 -10.78
CA ARG A 45 -6.55 -1.92 -10.99
C ARG A 45 -6.37 -0.77 -10.01
N ARG A 46 -5.97 -1.06 -8.78
CA ARG A 46 -5.73 -0.07 -7.75
C ARG A 46 -4.53 0.83 -8.07
N VAL A 47 -3.41 0.25 -8.53
CA VAL A 47 -2.13 0.95 -8.61
C VAL A 47 -1.69 1.34 -10.02
N VAL A 48 -2.32 0.84 -11.08
CA VAL A 48 -1.91 1.09 -12.47
C VAL A 48 -1.86 2.58 -12.82
N ASN A 49 -2.75 3.40 -12.23
CA ASN A 49 -2.75 4.85 -12.40
C ASN A 49 -2.36 5.61 -11.12
N PHE A 50 -1.64 4.99 -10.21
CA PHE A 50 -1.15 5.65 -9.00
C PHE A 50 0.38 5.47 -8.86
N PRO A 51 1.16 6.54 -8.69
CA PRO A 51 0.79 7.96 -8.90
C PRO A 51 0.18 8.23 -10.28
N PRO A 52 -0.53 9.37 -10.47
CA PRO A 52 -1.25 9.64 -11.72
C PRO A 52 -0.37 9.53 -12.98
N ARG A 53 -0.75 8.64 -13.90
CA ARG A 53 -0.03 8.36 -15.17
C ARG A 53 -0.87 8.69 -16.40
N GLY A 54 -2.07 9.25 -16.21
CA GLY A 54 -3.00 9.48 -17.33
C GLY A 54 -3.71 8.22 -17.82
N ILE A 55 -3.65 7.12 -17.07
CA ILE A 55 -4.36 5.87 -17.35
C ILE A 55 -5.75 5.95 -16.73
N GLY A 56 -6.74 6.36 -17.53
CA GLY A 56 -8.13 6.48 -17.07
C GLY A 56 -8.86 5.14 -17.00
N LEU A 57 -10.02 5.12 -16.33
CA LEU A 57 -10.86 3.91 -16.18
C LEU A 57 -11.18 3.23 -17.51
N LYS A 58 -11.50 4.01 -18.56
CA LYS A 58 -11.75 3.48 -19.92
C LYS A 58 -10.57 2.70 -20.49
N THR A 59 -9.34 3.11 -20.17
CA THR A 59 -8.11 2.41 -20.58
C THR A 59 -7.97 1.10 -19.81
N VAL A 60 -8.24 1.15 -18.50
CA VAL A 60 -8.24 -0.05 -17.65
C VAL A 60 -9.30 -1.07 -18.11
N ASP A 61 -10.50 -0.61 -18.45
CA ASP A 61 -11.57 -1.50 -18.96
C ASP A 61 -11.17 -2.17 -20.29
N LYS A 62 -10.48 -1.45 -21.19
CA LYS A 62 -9.95 -2.06 -22.41
C LYS A 62 -8.93 -3.15 -22.12
N CYS A 63 -8.05 -2.95 -21.12
CA CYS A 63 -7.09 -3.97 -20.70
C CYS A 63 -7.80 -5.22 -20.18
N VAL A 64 -8.88 -5.05 -19.40
CA VAL A 64 -9.71 -6.17 -18.89
C VAL A 64 -10.33 -6.94 -20.03
N ILE A 65 -11.03 -6.26 -20.94
CA ILE A 65 -11.69 -6.88 -22.11
C ILE A 65 -10.68 -7.65 -22.96
N GLU A 66 -9.51 -7.07 -23.19
CA GLU A 66 -8.47 -7.71 -24.01
C GLU A 66 -7.88 -8.94 -23.29
N ALA A 67 -7.66 -8.87 -21.97
CA ALA A 67 -7.20 -10.00 -21.19
C ALA A 67 -8.20 -11.16 -21.22
N GLU A 68 -9.50 -10.86 -21.05
CA GLU A 68 -10.57 -11.85 -21.17
C GLU A 68 -10.64 -12.46 -22.59
N ARG A 69 -10.57 -11.61 -23.63
CA ARG A 69 -10.58 -12.05 -25.04
C ARG A 69 -9.43 -13.01 -25.37
N ARG A 70 -8.24 -12.74 -24.80
CA ARG A 70 -7.03 -13.56 -25.02
C ARG A 70 -6.92 -14.73 -24.04
N SER A 71 -7.78 -14.79 -23.03
CA SER A 71 -7.68 -15.73 -21.90
C SER A 71 -6.29 -15.69 -21.22
N VAL A 72 -5.76 -14.48 -21.02
CA VAL A 72 -4.49 -14.21 -20.34
C VAL A 72 -4.70 -13.30 -19.13
N GLU A 73 -3.69 -13.18 -18.29
CA GLU A 73 -3.75 -12.28 -17.15
C GLU A 73 -3.71 -10.80 -17.58
N MET A 74 -4.37 -9.92 -16.83
CA MET A 74 -4.46 -8.49 -17.17
C MET A 74 -3.07 -7.83 -17.30
N ILE A 75 -2.09 -8.23 -16.51
CA ILE A 75 -0.73 -7.69 -16.58
C ILE A 75 -0.08 -7.96 -17.95
N GLU A 76 -0.39 -9.08 -18.58
CA GLU A 76 0.23 -9.47 -19.87
C GLU A 76 -0.21 -8.63 -21.05
N VAL A 77 -1.37 -7.98 -20.98
CA VAL A 77 -1.84 -7.12 -22.06
C VAL A 77 -1.27 -5.70 -21.98
N LEU A 78 -0.66 -5.32 -20.86
CA LEU A 78 -0.14 -3.98 -20.66
C LEU A 78 1.10 -3.70 -21.52
N ASN A 79 1.86 -4.72 -21.89
CA ASN A 79 3.05 -4.60 -22.75
C ASN A 79 2.73 -4.55 -24.26
N SER A 80 1.46 -4.57 -24.64
CA SER A 80 1.02 -4.53 -26.03
C SER A 80 -0.23 -3.65 -26.17
N PRO A 81 -0.16 -2.38 -25.75
CA PRO A 81 -1.31 -1.49 -25.69
C PRO A 81 -1.90 -1.16 -27.06
N GLU A 82 -1.10 -1.28 -28.14
CA GLU A 82 -1.55 -1.10 -29.53
C GLU A 82 -2.62 -2.10 -29.95
N ASN A 83 -2.61 -3.32 -29.41
CA ASN A 83 -3.63 -4.33 -29.66
C ASN A 83 -5.03 -3.92 -29.15
N MET A 84 -5.07 -2.99 -28.21
CA MET A 84 -6.28 -2.40 -27.63
C MET A 84 -6.62 -1.03 -28.26
N GLY A 85 -5.87 -0.60 -29.31
CA GLY A 85 -5.99 0.72 -29.88
C GLY A 85 -5.54 1.86 -28.97
N ILE A 86 -4.72 1.56 -27.95
CA ILE A 86 -4.13 2.55 -27.04
C ILE A 86 -2.80 3.01 -27.66
N ARG A 87 -2.58 4.33 -27.74
CA ARG A 87 -1.40 4.92 -28.37
C ARG A 87 -0.88 6.13 -27.58
N GLY A 88 0.34 6.56 -27.92
CA GLY A 88 0.97 7.75 -27.34
C GLY A 88 1.18 7.62 -25.82
N LYS A 89 1.07 8.72 -25.10
CA LYS A 89 1.41 8.79 -23.65
C LYS A 89 0.76 7.72 -22.79
N GLN A 90 -0.46 7.28 -23.15
CA GLN A 90 -1.12 6.22 -22.39
C GLN A 90 -0.50 4.84 -22.65
N ALA A 91 -0.07 4.57 -23.88
CA ALA A 91 0.65 3.35 -24.22
C ALA A 91 2.00 3.32 -23.48
N ASP A 92 2.76 4.41 -23.55
CA ASP A 92 4.05 4.54 -22.87
C ASP A 92 3.91 4.37 -21.36
N ALA A 93 2.82 4.89 -20.77
CA ALA A 93 2.54 4.77 -19.34
C ALA A 93 2.22 3.32 -18.93
N LEU A 94 1.46 2.58 -19.74
CA LEU A 94 1.16 1.16 -19.51
C LEU A 94 2.41 0.30 -19.62
N ASP A 95 3.22 0.52 -20.65
CA ASP A 95 4.48 -0.19 -20.85
C ASP A 95 5.47 0.09 -19.71
N THR A 96 5.63 1.37 -19.34
CA THR A 96 6.47 1.75 -18.20
C THR A 96 6.01 1.06 -16.91
N PHE A 97 4.71 1.05 -16.63
CA PHE A 97 4.17 0.39 -15.44
C PHE A 97 4.43 -1.12 -15.46
N TYR A 98 4.17 -1.77 -16.62
CA TYR A 98 4.47 -3.19 -16.82
C TYR A 98 5.93 -3.51 -16.51
N ASN A 99 6.84 -2.72 -17.08
CA ASN A 99 8.29 -2.93 -16.92
C ASN A 99 8.74 -2.75 -15.46
N VAL A 100 8.16 -1.81 -14.73
CA VAL A 100 8.42 -1.64 -13.29
C VAL A 100 7.99 -2.89 -12.52
N ILE A 101 6.74 -3.36 -12.71
CA ILE A 101 6.25 -4.54 -11.98
C ILE A 101 7.09 -5.77 -12.30
N LYS A 102 7.37 -6.01 -13.58
CA LYS A 102 8.22 -7.13 -14.02
C LYS A 102 9.62 -7.07 -13.42
N LYS A 103 10.27 -5.91 -13.46
CA LYS A 103 11.59 -5.68 -12.86
C LYS A 103 11.61 -6.08 -11.38
N TYR A 104 10.65 -5.61 -10.60
CA TYR A 104 10.61 -5.91 -9.16
C TYR A 104 10.20 -7.35 -8.87
N ASN A 105 9.35 -7.96 -9.68
CA ASN A 105 9.09 -9.40 -9.59
C ASN A 105 10.36 -10.23 -9.83
N ASP A 106 11.18 -9.88 -10.83
CA ASP A 106 12.46 -10.52 -11.14
C ASP A 106 13.55 -10.25 -10.07
N LEU A 107 13.48 -9.11 -9.38
CA LEU A 107 14.40 -8.72 -8.31
C LEU A 107 14.00 -9.28 -6.94
N MET A 108 12.74 -9.60 -6.73
CA MET A 108 12.20 -10.06 -5.45
C MET A 108 13.01 -11.22 -4.80
N PRO A 109 13.49 -12.24 -5.55
CA PRO A 109 14.30 -13.29 -4.96
C PRO A 109 15.72 -12.86 -4.56
N LYS A 110 16.16 -11.67 -4.95
CA LYS A 110 17.54 -11.17 -4.81
C LYS A 110 17.66 -10.04 -3.79
N LEU A 111 16.54 -9.40 -3.45
CA LEU A 111 16.48 -8.27 -2.53
C LEU A 111 15.73 -8.67 -1.26
N ASN A 112 16.17 -8.15 -0.12
CA ASN A 112 15.36 -8.21 1.09
C ASN A 112 14.17 -7.25 0.99
N ALA A 113 13.18 -7.39 1.89
CA ALA A 113 11.98 -6.57 1.86
C ALA A 113 12.28 -5.06 1.99
N GLY A 114 13.27 -4.70 2.81
CA GLY A 114 13.65 -3.30 3.02
C GLY A 114 14.20 -2.63 1.76
N GLU A 115 15.13 -3.29 1.07
CA GLU A 115 15.70 -2.81 -0.19
C GLU A 115 14.65 -2.69 -1.28
N LEU A 116 13.81 -3.73 -1.42
CA LEU A 116 12.78 -3.76 -2.44
C LEU A 116 11.76 -2.64 -2.24
N VAL A 117 11.23 -2.48 -1.02
CA VAL A 117 10.20 -1.46 -0.73
C VAL A 117 10.74 -0.06 -0.93
N ARG A 118 11.94 0.26 -0.42
CA ARG A 118 12.52 1.60 -0.58
C ARG A 118 12.76 1.95 -2.05
N THR A 119 13.40 1.04 -2.80
CA THR A 119 13.70 1.29 -4.21
C THR A 119 12.42 1.41 -5.04
N LEU A 120 11.39 0.60 -4.74
CA LEU A 120 10.08 0.69 -5.39
C LEU A 120 9.40 2.04 -5.15
N ILE A 121 9.36 2.51 -3.91
CA ILE A 121 8.74 3.79 -3.54
C ILE A 121 9.43 4.97 -4.24
N GLU A 122 10.75 4.94 -4.35
CA GLU A 122 11.52 5.97 -5.06
C GLU A 122 11.27 5.90 -6.58
N GLU A 123 11.39 4.72 -7.20
CA GLU A 123 11.26 4.56 -8.64
C GLU A 123 9.83 4.81 -9.16
N THR A 124 8.82 4.44 -8.40
CA THR A 124 7.42 4.72 -8.75
C THR A 124 7.06 6.19 -8.57
N GLY A 125 7.87 6.97 -7.85
CA GLY A 125 7.65 8.38 -7.56
C GLY A 125 6.56 8.64 -6.50
N ILE A 126 6.13 7.61 -5.76
CA ILE A 126 5.09 7.74 -4.71
C ILE A 126 5.50 8.75 -3.64
N LYS A 127 6.75 8.65 -3.17
CA LYS A 127 7.28 9.58 -2.18
C LYS A 127 7.27 11.02 -2.67
N LYS A 128 7.77 11.25 -3.89
CA LYS A 128 7.81 12.56 -4.51
C LYS A 128 6.39 13.12 -4.72
N TYR A 129 5.46 12.28 -5.16
CA TYR A 129 4.06 12.67 -5.38
C TYR A 129 3.42 13.32 -4.15
N TYR A 130 3.65 12.75 -2.97
CA TYR A 130 3.14 13.32 -1.72
C TYR A 130 3.99 14.46 -1.18
N GLN A 131 5.31 14.40 -1.36
CA GLN A 131 6.26 15.42 -0.87
C GLN A 131 6.09 16.77 -1.59
N ASP A 132 5.80 16.75 -2.90
CA ASP A 132 5.65 17.95 -3.72
C ASP A 132 4.29 18.64 -3.51
N SER A 133 3.38 18.04 -2.76
CA SER A 133 2.06 18.62 -2.48
C SER A 133 2.10 19.63 -1.36
N THR A 134 1.27 20.68 -1.51
CA THR A 134 1.07 21.72 -0.50
C THR A 134 -0.19 21.52 0.34
N SER A 135 -0.95 20.44 0.08
CA SER A 135 -2.17 20.12 0.81
C SER A 135 -1.85 19.53 2.19
N PRO A 136 -2.47 20.00 3.27
CA PRO A 136 -2.30 19.40 4.60
C PRO A 136 -2.62 17.90 4.63
N GLU A 137 -3.65 17.48 3.89
CA GLU A 137 -4.05 16.06 3.78
C GLU A 137 -2.95 15.20 3.12
N GLU A 138 -2.31 15.72 2.09
CA GLU A 138 -1.22 14.99 1.42
C GLU A 138 0.08 15.03 2.22
N SER A 139 0.31 16.05 3.05
CA SER A 139 1.39 16.04 4.04
C SER A 139 1.20 14.94 5.07
N GLU A 140 -0.03 14.72 5.57
CA GLU A 140 -0.33 13.59 6.46
C GLU A 140 -0.08 12.24 5.76
N ARG A 141 -0.48 12.11 4.50
CA ARG A 141 -0.20 10.91 3.71
C ARG A 141 1.30 10.67 3.50
N TYR A 142 2.07 11.75 3.30
CA TYR A 142 3.52 11.63 3.23
C TYR A 142 4.11 11.06 4.52
N GLU A 143 3.69 11.57 5.69
CA GLU A 143 4.11 11.03 6.99
C GLU A 143 3.72 9.55 7.14
N ASN A 144 2.54 9.15 6.66
CA ASN A 144 2.12 7.75 6.65
C ASN A 144 3.02 6.88 5.76
N VAL A 145 3.48 7.38 4.61
CA VAL A 145 4.45 6.68 3.76
C VAL A 145 5.80 6.50 4.48
N LEU A 146 6.26 7.53 5.20
CA LEU A 146 7.49 7.44 6.00
C LEU A 146 7.34 6.44 7.15
N GLU A 147 6.18 6.42 7.83
CA GLU A 147 5.87 5.43 8.87
C GLU A 147 5.83 4.00 8.29
N PHE A 148 5.29 3.82 7.08
CA PHE A 148 5.33 2.53 6.40
C PHE A 148 6.77 2.07 6.11
N ILE A 149 7.63 2.94 5.61
CA ILE A 149 9.06 2.63 5.41
C ILE A 149 9.71 2.23 6.74
N LYS A 150 9.39 2.94 7.82
CA LYS A 150 9.89 2.59 9.16
C LYS A 150 9.39 1.22 9.64
N SER A 151 8.14 0.85 9.35
CA SER A 151 7.62 -0.47 9.69
C SER A 151 8.36 -1.59 8.97
N VAL A 152 8.76 -1.37 7.71
CA VAL A 152 9.63 -2.28 6.95
C VAL A 152 11.01 -2.38 7.61
N ASP A 153 11.60 -1.25 8.05
CA ASP A 153 12.91 -1.26 8.73
C ASP A 153 12.88 -2.04 10.03
N ASP A 154 11.81 -1.92 10.78
CA ASP A 154 11.64 -2.65 12.02
C ASP A 154 11.37 -4.14 11.78
N PHE A 155 10.68 -4.49 10.70
CA PHE A 155 10.60 -5.89 10.24
C PHE A 155 12.01 -6.44 9.91
N MET A 156 12.82 -5.69 9.17
CA MET A 156 14.18 -6.10 8.80
C MET A 156 15.10 -6.27 10.00
N LYS A 157 14.96 -5.45 11.07
CA LYS A 157 15.73 -5.63 12.32
C LYS A 157 15.45 -6.98 13.00
N ARG A 158 14.19 -7.46 12.91
CA ARG A 158 13.76 -8.74 13.48
C ARG A 158 14.04 -9.90 12.53
N ASN A 159 14.04 -9.68 11.23
CA ASN A 159 14.20 -10.66 10.17
C ASN A 159 15.20 -10.12 9.12
N PRO A 160 16.52 -10.16 9.40
CA PRO A 160 17.54 -9.56 8.52
C PRO A 160 17.51 -10.07 7.08
N ASP A 161 17.19 -11.37 6.89
CA ASP A 161 17.06 -12.01 5.57
C ASP A 161 15.59 -12.11 5.11
N GLY A 162 14.68 -11.39 5.77
CA GLY A 162 13.25 -11.46 5.50
C GLY A 162 12.89 -10.91 4.10
N GLY A 163 12.22 -11.75 3.30
CA GLY A 163 11.73 -11.40 1.98
C GLY A 163 10.38 -10.68 2.00
N LEU A 164 9.97 -10.19 0.82
CA LEU A 164 8.72 -9.48 0.65
C LEU A 164 7.49 -10.30 1.08
N SER A 165 7.46 -11.60 0.77
CA SER A 165 6.34 -12.48 1.14
C SER A 165 6.11 -12.50 2.65
N GLN A 166 7.19 -12.66 3.43
CA GLN A 166 7.12 -12.69 4.90
C GLN A 166 6.66 -11.35 5.47
N PHE A 167 7.11 -10.22 4.88
CA PHE A 167 6.63 -8.90 5.29
C PHE A 167 5.13 -8.73 5.05
N ILE A 168 4.64 -9.13 3.88
CA ILE A 168 3.20 -9.03 3.55
C ILE A 168 2.35 -10.00 4.41
N GLU A 169 2.85 -11.18 4.73
CA GLU A 169 2.18 -12.09 5.68
C GLU A 169 2.05 -11.44 7.07
N GLU A 170 3.13 -10.82 7.59
CA GLU A 170 3.07 -10.09 8.86
C GLU A 170 2.04 -8.94 8.82
N VAL A 171 2.03 -8.16 7.73
CA VAL A 171 1.04 -7.08 7.53
C VAL A 171 -0.38 -7.62 7.52
N SER A 172 -0.63 -8.75 6.85
CA SER A 172 -1.95 -9.38 6.78
C SER A 172 -2.42 -9.86 8.15
N LEU A 173 -1.55 -10.55 8.90
CA LEU A 173 -1.84 -11.00 10.26
C LEU A 173 -2.16 -9.83 11.20
N LEU A 174 -1.42 -8.71 11.09
CA LEU A 174 -1.67 -7.52 11.89
C LEU A 174 -3.02 -6.88 11.54
N THR A 175 -3.41 -6.88 10.28
CA THR A 175 -4.70 -6.37 9.82
C THR A 175 -5.86 -7.23 10.31
N ASP A 176 -5.70 -8.56 10.33
CA ASP A 176 -6.72 -9.50 10.82
C ASP A 176 -6.89 -9.40 12.33
N LEU A 177 -5.80 -9.27 13.09
CA LEU A 177 -5.84 -9.04 14.54
C LEU A 177 -6.56 -7.73 14.89
N ASP A 178 -6.38 -6.69 14.08
CA ASP A 178 -7.10 -5.41 14.25
C ASP A 178 -8.62 -5.56 14.01
N GLN A 179 -9.05 -6.54 13.24
CA GLN A 179 -10.46 -6.85 12.99
C GLN A 179 -11.08 -7.75 14.06
N TRP A 180 -10.27 -8.51 14.81
CA TRP A 180 -10.77 -9.41 15.83
C TRP A 180 -11.31 -8.64 17.03
N ASN A 181 -12.61 -8.74 17.18
CA ASN A 181 -13.40 -7.98 18.15
C ASN A 181 -13.44 -8.67 19.53
N ASP A 182 -12.34 -8.72 20.26
CA ASP A 182 -12.41 -9.02 21.70
C ASP A 182 -12.77 -7.74 22.46
N GLN A 183 -14.02 -7.67 22.96
CA GLN A 183 -14.62 -6.44 23.49
C GLN A 183 -14.10 -6.05 24.88
N ASN A 184 -13.29 -6.88 25.52
CA ASN A 184 -12.85 -6.66 26.90
C ASN A 184 -11.33 -6.52 26.97
N ASN A 185 -10.86 -5.40 27.53
CA ASN A 185 -9.46 -5.14 27.86
C ASN A 185 -8.59 -4.59 26.73
N ARG A 186 -8.97 -3.44 26.14
CA ARG A 186 -8.21 -2.76 25.08
C ARG A 186 -7.92 -1.29 25.40
N VAL A 187 -6.84 -0.77 24.83
CA VAL A 187 -6.55 0.66 24.85
C VAL A 187 -7.39 1.33 23.75
N THR A 188 -8.20 2.31 24.12
CA THR A 188 -8.96 3.10 23.14
C THR A 188 -8.17 4.33 22.76
N MET A 189 -7.87 4.47 21.49
CA MET A 189 -7.21 5.64 20.90
C MET A 189 -8.23 6.49 20.18
N MET A 190 -8.21 7.80 20.42
CA MET A 190 -9.12 8.74 19.75
C MET A 190 -8.53 10.15 19.77
N THR A 191 -9.06 11.02 18.92
CA THR A 191 -8.73 12.44 18.98
C THR A 191 -9.43 13.09 20.17
N VAL A 192 -8.87 14.22 20.67
CA VAL A 192 -9.52 15.03 21.71
C VAL A 192 -10.93 15.42 21.31
N HIS A 193 -11.15 15.69 20.02
CA HIS A 193 -12.48 16.03 19.50
C HIS A 193 -13.46 14.85 19.61
N SER A 194 -13.01 13.64 19.30
CA SER A 194 -13.82 12.42 19.38
C SER A 194 -14.11 12.00 20.82
N SER A 195 -13.32 12.47 21.80
CA SER A 195 -13.51 12.17 23.23
C SER A 195 -14.55 13.05 23.91
N LYS A 196 -15.09 14.07 23.23
CA LYS A 196 -16.08 14.98 23.82
C LYS A 196 -17.31 14.22 24.30
N GLY A 197 -17.59 14.33 25.61
CA GLY A 197 -18.73 13.66 26.24
C GLY A 197 -18.48 12.21 26.65
N LEU A 198 -17.24 11.70 26.51
CA LEU A 198 -16.83 10.38 27.00
C LEU A 198 -16.00 10.52 28.26
N GLU A 199 -16.08 9.51 29.14
CA GLU A 199 -15.35 9.44 30.40
C GLU A 199 -14.54 8.14 30.45
N PHE A 200 -13.26 8.23 30.88
CA PHE A 200 -12.37 7.09 30.98
C PHE A 200 -11.66 7.07 32.33
N PRO A 201 -11.46 5.88 32.94
CA PRO A 201 -10.75 5.75 34.22
C PRO A 201 -9.30 6.23 34.16
N VAL A 202 -8.64 6.08 33.01
CA VAL A 202 -7.26 6.49 32.78
C VAL A 202 -7.15 7.10 31.38
N VAL A 203 -6.49 8.26 31.28
CA VAL A 203 -6.29 9.00 30.01
C VAL A 203 -4.82 9.33 29.84
N PHE A 204 -4.28 9.05 28.65
CA PHE A 204 -2.94 9.47 28.23
C PHE A 204 -3.07 10.49 27.10
N LEU A 205 -2.62 11.70 27.31
CA LEU A 205 -2.51 12.72 26.27
C LEU A 205 -1.12 12.65 25.65
N THR A 206 -1.06 12.45 24.35
CA THR A 206 0.20 12.33 23.60
C THR A 206 0.26 13.37 22.49
N GLY A 207 1.46 13.80 22.10
CA GLY A 207 1.64 14.74 20.99
C GLY A 207 1.34 16.20 21.35
N LEU A 208 1.50 16.59 22.64
CA LEU A 208 1.40 17.97 23.11
C LEU A 208 2.65 18.77 22.75
#